data_00b2755da9d5062d5f81c6347bbc814d
#
_entry.id   00b2755da9d5062d5f81c6347bbc814d
#
_cell.length_a   1.000
_cell.length_b   1.000
_cell.length_c   1.000
_cell.angle_alpha   90.00
_cell.angle_beta   90.00
_cell.angle_gamma   90.00
#
_symmetry.space_group_name_H-M   'P 1'
#
loop_
_entity.id
_entity.type
_entity.pdbx_description
1 polymer ?
#
loop_
_entity_poly.entity_id
_entity_poly.type
_entity_poly.pdbx_seq_one_letter_code
_entity_poly.pdbx_strand_id
1 'polypeptide(L)'
;MDGVAVRLARLKKEAQREWRRKWRQAAPSTPAEWKALAGEALIGFLKIALIIALPFVVLVRGSVFIYEHGRTPVWMAVLVAAFLTGGVVTAYAVWIARRFTKRGGKGGRALVMPLAKWVALPLVVFYCGYSLLYLASVHAKSAPVRAYYTSVHPLLRLALSTAILVDRDILITDTGRQPDDYGRMGLPESLRSRHYRGADGWVHAVDLRTAGRGTLKNWSVQLYFWSMGFDTKRHVGTADHLHVELN
;
A
#
# COMPACT_ATOMS: atom_id res chain seq x y z
N MET A 1 -41.61 -21.16 -30.29
CA MET A 1 -40.42 -20.71 -29.48
C MET A 1 -40.62 -20.83 -27.98
N ASP A 2 -41.81 -21.15 -27.49
CA ASP A 2 -42.12 -21.10 -26.04
C ASP A 2 -41.61 -22.28 -25.21
N GLY A 3 -41.34 -23.44 -25.80
CA GLY A 3 -40.88 -24.62 -25.06
C GLY A 3 -39.47 -24.50 -24.46
N VAL A 4 -38.57 -23.74 -25.08
CA VAL A 4 -37.18 -23.55 -24.59
C VAL A 4 -37.16 -22.63 -23.38
N ALA A 5 -37.93 -21.55 -23.39
CA ALA A 5 -38.02 -20.60 -22.27
C ALA A 5 -38.63 -21.27 -21.03
N VAL A 6 -39.66 -22.08 -21.19
CA VAL A 6 -40.28 -22.84 -20.10
C VAL A 6 -39.30 -23.87 -19.51
N ARG A 7 -38.53 -24.55 -20.35
CA ARG A 7 -37.51 -25.52 -19.93
C ARG A 7 -36.37 -24.87 -19.14
N LEU A 8 -35.89 -23.71 -19.61
CA LEU A 8 -34.84 -22.94 -18.92
C LEU A 8 -35.32 -22.41 -17.54
N ALA A 9 -36.59 -21.94 -17.49
CA ALA A 9 -37.17 -21.48 -16.21
C ALA A 9 -37.29 -22.63 -15.19
N ARG A 10 -37.63 -23.83 -15.68
CA ARG A 10 -37.70 -25.04 -14.82
C ARG A 10 -36.30 -25.42 -14.32
N LEU A 11 -35.31 -25.49 -15.17
CA LEU A 11 -33.93 -25.80 -14.78
C LEU A 11 -33.36 -24.79 -13.77
N LYS A 12 -33.63 -23.50 -13.96
CA LYS A 12 -33.25 -22.45 -12.97
C LYS A 12 -33.92 -22.70 -11.62
N LYS A 13 -35.20 -23.02 -11.57
CA LYS A 13 -35.91 -23.32 -10.30
C LYS A 13 -35.35 -24.58 -9.63
N GLU A 14 -35.05 -25.63 -10.37
CA GLU A 14 -34.48 -26.86 -9.86
C GLU A 14 -33.08 -26.63 -9.28
N ALA A 15 -32.18 -25.93 -10.03
CA ALA A 15 -30.85 -25.55 -9.59
C ALA A 15 -30.91 -24.68 -8.30
N GLN A 16 -31.85 -23.73 -8.23
CA GLN A 16 -32.04 -22.87 -7.08
C GLN A 16 -32.55 -23.62 -5.85
N ARG A 17 -33.43 -24.62 -6.04
CA ARG A 17 -33.92 -25.51 -4.96
C ARG A 17 -32.80 -26.42 -4.44
N GLU A 18 -32.01 -26.99 -5.35
CA GLU A 18 -30.87 -27.84 -5.00
C GLU A 18 -29.78 -27.05 -4.27
N TRP A 19 -29.46 -25.84 -4.73
CA TRP A 19 -28.53 -24.92 -4.05
C TRP A 19 -29.00 -24.57 -2.64
N ARG A 20 -30.31 -24.21 -2.45
CA ARG A 20 -30.90 -23.91 -1.15
C ARG A 20 -30.85 -25.11 -0.21
N ARG A 21 -31.09 -26.33 -0.74
CA ARG A 21 -31.00 -27.56 0.06
C ARG A 21 -29.58 -27.82 0.54
N LYS A 22 -28.60 -27.75 -0.36
CA LYS A 22 -27.16 -27.88 -0.05
C LYS A 22 -26.71 -26.83 0.97
N TRP A 23 -27.18 -25.59 0.80
CA TRP A 23 -26.88 -24.49 1.71
C TRP A 23 -27.41 -24.76 3.13
N ARG A 24 -28.66 -25.18 3.26
CA ARG A 24 -29.25 -25.48 4.55
C ARG A 24 -28.56 -26.65 5.25
N GLN A 25 -28.06 -27.63 4.50
CA GLN A 25 -27.32 -28.77 5.05
C GLN A 25 -25.87 -28.40 5.43
N ALA A 26 -25.25 -27.42 4.75
CA ALA A 26 -23.90 -26.99 5.01
C ALA A 26 -23.80 -25.80 5.99
N ALA A 27 -24.93 -25.13 6.26
CA ALA A 27 -24.94 -24.00 7.20
C ALA A 27 -24.67 -24.47 8.63
N PRO A 28 -23.79 -23.76 9.37
CA PRO A 28 -23.54 -24.08 10.76
C PRO A 28 -24.84 -24.08 11.58
N SER A 29 -25.05 -25.09 12.39
CA SER A 29 -26.28 -25.29 13.17
C SER A 29 -26.16 -24.79 14.61
N THR A 30 -24.93 -24.64 15.10
CA THR A 30 -24.64 -24.24 16.46
C THR A 30 -23.82 -22.95 16.53
N PRO A 31 -23.91 -22.15 17.62
CA PRO A 31 -23.05 -20.98 17.83
C PRO A 31 -21.56 -21.31 17.82
N ALA A 32 -21.19 -22.53 18.24
CA ALA A 32 -19.79 -22.98 18.21
C ALA A 32 -19.27 -23.16 16.79
N GLU A 33 -20.05 -23.75 15.88
CA GLU A 33 -19.73 -23.90 14.46
C GLU A 33 -19.61 -22.55 13.76
N TRP A 34 -20.48 -21.57 14.07
CA TRP A 34 -20.38 -20.20 13.56
C TRP A 34 -19.11 -19.52 14.02
N LYS A 35 -18.69 -19.67 15.28
CA LYS A 35 -17.41 -19.13 15.80
C LYS A 35 -16.20 -19.77 15.09
N ALA A 36 -16.24 -21.09 14.89
CA ALA A 36 -15.16 -21.79 14.17
C ALA A 36 -15.05 -21.29 12.73
N LEU A 37 -16.15 -21.20 11.99
CA LEU A 37 -16.19 -20.69 10.62
C LEU A 37 -15.69 -19.23 10.53
N ALA A 38 -16.13 -18.37 11.45
CA ALA A 38 -15.68 -16.99 11.52
C ALA A 38 -14.17 -16.91 11.81
N GLY A 39 -13.64 -17.78 12.68
CA GLY A 39 -12.21 -17.88 12.96
C GLY A 39 -11.41 -18.30 11.72
N GLU A 40 -11.86 -19.33 11.01
CA GLU A 40 -11.22 -19.77 9.75
C GLU A 40 -11.28 -18.69 8.67
N ALA A 41 -12.41 -18.02 8.52
CA ALA A 41 -12.57 -16.91 7.57
C ALA A 41 -11.64 -15.74 7.91
N LEU A 42 -11.51 -15.38 9.19
CA LEU A 42 -10.60 -14.34 9.66
C LEU A 42 -9.14 -14.71 9.37
N ILE A 43 -8.73 -15.93 9.69
CA ILE A 43 -7.38 -16.42 9.40
C ILE A 43 -7.12 -16.42 7.89
N GLY A 44 -8.08 -16.85 7.08
CA GLY A 44 -8.02 -16.80 5.63
C GLY A 44 -7.85 -15.37 5.11
N PHE A 45 -8.63 -14.44 5.63
CA PHE A 45 -8.53 -13.01 5.30
C PHE A 45 -7.16 -12.43 5.67
N LEU A 46 -6.68 -12.71 6.90
CA LEU A 46 -5.36 -12.22 7.35
C LEU A 46 -4.21 -12.77 6.49
N LYS A 47 -4.28 -14.04 6.08
CA LYS A 47 -3.29 -14.63 5.16
C LYS A 47 -3.29 -13.91 3.81
N ILE A 48 -4.47 -13.66 3.23
CA ILE A 48 -4.59 -12.95 1.95
C ILE A 48 -4.07 -11.51 2.08
N ALA A 49 -4.47 -10.80 3.14
CA ALA A 49 -4.00 -9.44 3.42
C ALA A 49 -2.48 -9.39 3.55
N LEU A 50 -1.86 -10.34 4.26
CA LEU A 50 -0.41 -10.43 4.40
C LEU A 50 0.28 -10.69 3.04
N ILE A 51 -0.26 -11.60 2.23
CA ILE A 51 0.27 -11.90 0.89
C ILE A 51 0.23 -10.64 0.01
N ILE A 52 -0.86 -9.87 0.05
CA ILE A 52 -0.99 -8.63 -0.73
C ILE A 52 -0.06 -7.54 -0.20
N ALA A 53 0.09 -7.41 1.13
CA ALA A 53 0.91 -6.37 1.75
C ALA A 53 2.42 -6.63 1.58
N LEU A 54 2.87 -7.88 1.54
CA LEU A 54 4.28 -8.25 1.59
C LEU A 54 5.15 -7.57 0.50
N PRO A 55 4.76 -7.47 -0.79
CA PRO A 55 5.55 -6.75 -1.79
C PRO A 55 5.77 -5.27 -1.42
N PHE A 56 4.76 -4.61 -0.87
CA PHE A 56 4.87 -3.20 -0.45
C PHE A 56 5.73 -3.04 0.80
N VAL A 57 5.62 -3.96 1.76
CA VAL A 57 6.50 -3.99 2.94
C VAL A 57 7.96 -4.19 2.52
N VAL A 58 8.23 -5.15 1.63
CA VAL A 58 9.59 -5.38 1.12
C VAL A 58 10.12 -4.16 0.39
N LEU A 59 9.29 -3.50 -0.43
CA LEU A 59 9.70 -2.31 -1.16
C LEU A 59 9.98 -1.13 -0.22
N VAL A 60 9.01 -0.76 0.61
CA VAL A 60 9.09 0.46 1.44
C VAL A 60 10.01 0.25 2.63
N ARG A 61 9.68 -0.72 3.52
CA ARG A 61 10.48 -0.98 4.74
C ARG A 61 11.87 -1.49 4.39
N GLY A 62 11.99 -2.31 3.35
CA GLY A 62 13.28 -2.78 2.84
C GLY A 62 14.15 -1.63 2.36
N SER A 63 13.60 -0.69 1.57
CA SER A 63 14.36 0.50 1.13
C SER A 63 14.82 1.36 2.30
N VAL A 64 13.93 1.63 3.27
CA VAL A 64 14.26 2.40 4.48
C VAL A 64 15.36 1.70 5.27
N PHE A 65 15.22 0.39 5.51
CA PHE A 65 16.21 -0.40 6.25
C PHE A 65 17.60 -0.37 5.58
N ILE A 66 17.67 -0.57 4.26
CA ILE A 66 18.92 -0.55 3.51
C ILE A 66 19.56 0.84 3.54
N TYR A 67 18.75 1.90 3.41
CA TYR A 67 19.22 3.28 3.45
C TYR A 67 19.83 3.62 4.82
N GLU A 68 19.10 3.37 5.91
CA GLU A 68 19.52 3.72 7.28
C GLU A 68 20.73 2.92 7.75
N HIS A 69 20.74 1.60 7.53
CA HIS A 69 21.79 0.72 8.07
C HIS A 69 22.95 0.54 7.10
N GLY A 70 22.70 0.59 5.79
CA GLY A 70 23.73 0.40 4.78
C GLY A 70 24.53 1.65 4.46
N ARG A 71 24.11 2.84 4.94
CA ARG A 71 24.67 4.13 4.52
C ARG A 71 24.81 4.25 3.01
N THR A 72 23.87 3.64 2.29
CA THR A 72 23.87 3.57 0.83
C THR A 72 23.15 4.78 0.24
N PRO A 73 23.52 5.23 -0.96
CA PRO A 73 22.71 6.22 -1.68
C PRO A 73 21.25 5.74 -1.81
N VAL A 74 20.31 6.67 -1.67
CA VAL A 74 18.86 6.36 -1.71
C VAL A 74 18.44 5.53 -2.92
N TRP A 75 19.03 5.83 -4.10
CA TRP A 75 18.72 5.11 -5.34
C TRP A 75 19.15 3.64 -5.30
N MET A 76 20.29 3.33 -4.67
CA MET A 76 20.71 1.95 -4.44
C MET A 76 19.75 1.21 -3.49
N ALA A 77 19.35 1.86 -2.40
CA ALA A 77 18.39 1.27 -1.46
C ALA A 77 17.05 0.93 -2.16
N VAL A 78 16.53 1.86 -2.98
CA VAL A 78 15.31 1.64 -3.76
C VAL A 78 15.49 0.53 -4.79
N LEU A 79 16.61 0.51 -5.54
CA LEU A 79 16.86 -0.51 -6.56
C LEU A 79 16.97 -1.92 -5.95
N VAL A 80 17.70 -2.08 -4.84
CA VAL A 80 17.81 -3.39 -4.17
C VAL A 80 16.46 -3.84 -3.65
N ALA A 81 15.71 -2.97 -2.98
CA ALA A 81 14.38 -3.31 -2.48
C ALA A 81 13.39 -3.59 -3.63
N ALA A 82 13.45 -2.86 -4.74
CA ALA A 82 12.64 -3.12 -5.93
C ALA A 82 12.99 -4.48 -6.56
N PHE A 83 14.26 -4.85 -6.61
CA PHE A 83 14.69 -6.17 -7.08
C PHE A 83 14.15 -7.30 -6.18
N LEU A 84 14.26 -7.17 -4.87
CA LEU A 84 13.69 -8.13 -3.90
C LEU A 84 12.17 -8.23 -4.05
N THR A 85 11.49 -7.10 -4.21
CA THR A 85 10.05 -7.04 -4.46
C THR A 85 9.67 -7.76 -5.76
N GLY A 86 10.45 -7.56 -6.83
CA GLY A 86 10.31 -8.29 -8.09
C GLY A 86 10.42 -9.79 -7.91
N GLY A 87 11.34 -10.25 -7.06
CA GLY A 87 11.46 -11.66 -6.64
C GLY A 87 10.18 -12.19 -5.98
N VAL A 88 9.63 -11.44 -5.02
CA VAL A 88 8.36 -11.80 -4.33
C VAL A 88 7.19 -11.87 -5.33
N VAL A 89 7.03 -10.85 -6.18
CA VAL A 89 5.95 -10.83 -7.20
C VAL A 89 6.12 -11.99 -8.19
N THR A 90 7.35 -12.28 -8.60
CA THR A 90 7.64 -13.44 -9.47
C THR A 90 7.27 -14.76 -8.80
N ALA A 91 7.62 -14.93 -7.52
CA ALA A 91 7.27 -16.12 -6.75
C ALA A 91 5.75 -16.31 -6.67
N TYR A 92 4.98 -15.23 -6.45
CA TYR A 92 3.51 -15.26 -6.47
C TYR A 92 2.97 -15.63 -7.85
N ALA A 93 3.48 -15.00 -8.91
CA ALA A 93 3.06 -15.30 -10.28
C ALA A 93 3.31 -16.77 -10.65
N VAL A 94 4.48 -17.32 -10.28
CA VAL A 94 4.82 -18.73 -10.48
C VAL A 94 3.91 -19.64 -9.65
N TRP A 95 3.65 -19.30 -8.39
CA TRP A 95 2.76 -20.06 -7.51
C TRP A 95 1.33 -20.13 -8.07
N ILE A 96 0.78 -19.00 -8.53
CA ILE A 96 -0.53 -18.92 -9.17
C ILE A 96 -0.53 -19.74 -10.46
N ALA A 97 0.44 -19.52 -11.35
CA ALA A 97 0.53 -20.25 -12.62
C ALA A 97 0.59 -21.77 -12.42
N ARG A 98 1.29 -22.27 -11.40
CA ARG A 98 1.35 -23.70 -11.06
C ARG A 98 0.00 -24.25 -10.57
N ARG A 99 -0.82 -23.47 -9.93
CA ARG A 99 -2.17 -23.88 -9.50
C ARG A 99 -3.11 -24.12 -10.69
N PHE A 100 -2.99 -23.31 -11.74
CA PHE A 100 -3.85 -23.39 -12.93
C PHE A 100 -3.30 -24.30 -14.03
N THR A 101 -2.00 -24.49 -14.08
CA THR A 101 -1.38 -25.45 -15.00
C THR A 101 -1.16 -26.76 -14.24
N LYS A 102 -1.90 -27.83 -14.57
CA LYS A 102 -1.71 -29.20 -14.02
C LYS A 102 -0.31 -29.80 -14.33
N ARG A 103 0.65 -28.98 -14.72
CA ARG A 103 2.03 -29.35 -15.04
C ARG A 103 2.90 -29.32 -13.79
N GLY A 104 2.91 -30.45 -13.07
CA GLY A 104 3.97 -30.71 -12.09
C GLY A 104 5.33 -30.93 -12.77
N GLY A 105 6.42 -30.52 -12.14
CA GLY A 105 7.78 -30.84 -12.57
C GLY A 105 8.53 -29.75 -13.34
N LYS A 106 9.32 -30.14 -14.32
CA LYS A 106 10.26 -29.26 -15.07
C LYS A 106 9.66 -28.00 -15.69
N GLY A 107 8.35 -28.00 -15.97
CA GLY A 107 7.62 -26.84 -16.52
C GLY A 107 7.53 -25.62 -15.59
N GLY A 108 7.69 -25.81 -14.27
CA GLY A 108 7.63 -24.68 -13.31
C GLY A 108 8.85 -23.76 -13.36
N ARG A 109 10.04 -24.28 -13.67
CA ARG A 109 11.26 -23.46 -13.84
C ARG A 109 11.23 -22.64 -15.13
N ALA A 110 10.64 -23.18 -16.20
CA ALA A 110 10.51 -22.49 -17.47
C ALA A 110 9.61 -21.25 -17.39
N LEU A 111 8.72 -21.14 -16.39
CA LEU A 111 7.83 -19.99 -16.19
C LEU A 111 8.49 -18.83 -15.42
N VAL A 112 9.56 -19.08 -14.66
CA VAL A 112 10.15 -18.03 -13.78
C VAL A 112 10.62 -16.84 -14.60
N MET A 113 11.46 -17.06 -15.60
CA MET A 113 12.05 -15.98 -16.40
C MET A 113 11.01 -15.18 -17.19
N PRO A 114 10.05 -15.78 -17.92
CA PRO A 114 8.98 -15.02 -18.57
C PRO A 114 8.13 -14.22 -17.59
N LEU A 115 7.75 -14.79 -16.44
CA LEU A 115 6.94 -14.08 -15.45
C LEU A 115 7.72 -12.95 -14.77
N ALA A 116 9.00 -13.15 -14.47
CA ALA A 116 9.86 -12.09 -13.97
C ALA A 116 9.96 -10.93 -14.97
N LYS A 117 10.24 -11.24 -16.25
CA LYS A 117 10.46 -10.25 -17.31
C LYS A 117 9.18 -9.52 -17.71
N TRP A 118 8.07 -10.24 -17.89
CA TRP A 118 6.87 -9.71 -18.50
C TRP A 118 5.76 -9.32 -17.52
N VAL A 119 5.87 -9.71 -16.26
CA VAL A 119 4.87 -9.40 -15.23
C VAL A 119 5.52 -8.63 -14.07
N ALA A 120 6.49 -9.23 -13.37
CA ALA A 120 7.01 -8.64 -12.15
C ALA A 120 7.81 -7.36 -12.42
N LEU A 121 8.72 -7.38 -13.37
CA LEU A 121 9.58 -6.23 -13.69
C LEU A 121 8.75 -5.01 -14.15
N PRO A 122 7.85 -5.11 -15.15
CA PRO A 122 7.03 -3.96 -15.55
C PRO A 122 6.16 -3.43 -14.41
N LEU A 123 5.56 -4.32 -13.60
CA LEU A 123 4.71 -3.91 -12.49
C LEU A 123 5.49 -3.11 -11.43
N VAL A 124 6.66 -3.60 -11.01
CA VAL A 124 7.48 -2.93 -10.00
C VAL A 124 8.06 -1.62 -10.54
N VAL A 125 8.58 -1.61 -11.78
CA VAL A 125 9.13 -0.40 -12.41
C VAL A 125 8.04 0.66 -12.57
N PHE A 126 6.87 0.29 -13.07
CA PHE A 126 5.75 1.22 -13.22
C PHE A 126 5.30 1.77 -11.87
N TYR A 127 5.18 0.91 -10.85
CA TYR A 127 4.81 1.35 -9.50
C TYR A 127 5.83 2.32 -8.90
N CYS A 128 7.12 1.98 -8.97
CA CYS A 128 8.18 2.89 -8.50
C CYS A 128 8.16 4.21 -9.26
N GLY A 129 8.08 4.18 -10.58
CA GLY A 129 8.00 5.38 -11.40
C GLY A 129 6.80 6.26 -11.04
N TYR A 130 5.61 5.66 -10.93
CA TYR A 130 4.40 6.35 -10.50
C TYR A 130 4.57 6.99 -9.11
N SER A 131 5.05 6.21 -8.13
CA SER A 131 5.21 6.68 -6.76
C SER A 131 6.24 7.80 -6.62
N LEU A 132 7.30 7.75 -7.40
CA LEU A 132 8.40 8.73 -7.34
C LEU A 132 8.10 10.02 -8.09
N LEU A 133 7.23 9.99 -9.09
CA LEU A 133 7.03 11.13 -10.00
C LEU A 133 5.66 11.76 -9.90
N TYR A 134 4.65 11.06 -9.39
CA TYR A 134 3.27 11.51 -9.48
C TYR A 134 2.56 11.58 -8.13
N LEU A 135 1.85 12.70 -7.92
CA LEU A 135 0.87 12.89 -6.86
C LEU A 135 -0.41 13.46 -7.46
N ALA A 136 -1.55 12.80 -7.25
CA ALA A 136 -2.83 13.32 -7.69
C ALA A 136 -3.21 14.59 -6.92
N SER A 137 -3.86 15.56 -7.59
CA SER A 137 -4.22 16.86 -7.00
C SER A 137 -5.12 16.73 -5.77
N VAL A 138 -5.98 15.70 -5.73
CA VAL A 138 -6.87 15.40 -4.60
C VAL A 138 -6.13 15.03 -3.30
N HIS A 139 -4.86 14.64 -3.40
CA HIS A 139 -4.02 14.29 -2.25
C HIS A 139 -3.07 15.42 -1.82
N ALA A 140 -3.12 16.58 -2.45
CA ALA A 140 -2.36 17.77 -2.05
C ALA A 140 -3.30 18.90 -1.67
N LYS A 141 -3.07 19.55 -0.52
CA LYS A 141 -3.87 20.69 -0.03
C LYS A 141 -3.90 21.86 -1.03
N SER A 142 -2.82 22.05 -1.78
CA SER A 142 -2.67 23.17 -2.70
C SER A 142 -1.72 22.83 -3.85
N ALA A 143 -1.75 23.63 -4.92
CA ALA A 143 -0.84 23.49 -6.05
C ALA A 143 0.66 23.60 -5.67
N PRO A 144 1.09 24.53 -4.79
CA PRO A 144 2.46 24.55 -4.29
C PRO A 144 2.88 23.25 -3.60
N VAL A 145 2.06 22.70 -2.68
CA VAL A 145 2.34 21.43 -1.99
C VAL A 145 2.56 20.31 -3.02
N ARG A 146 1.73 20.26 -4.05
CA ARG A 146 1.88 19.29 -5.14
C ARG A 146 3.16 19.51 -5.96
N ALA A 147 3.49 20.74 -6.27
CA ALA A 147 4.71 21.08 -7.03
C ALA A 147 5.99 20.66 -6.30
N TYR A 148 5.99 20.77 -4.97
CA TYR A 148 7.12 20.33 -4.14
C TYR A 148 7.21 18.82 -3.92
N TYR A 149 6.24 18.01 -4.37
CA TYR A 149 6.24 16.56 -4.16
C TYR A 149 7.52 15.87 -4.64
N THR A 150 8.04 16.25 -5.81
CA THR A 150 9.28 15.69 -6.36
C THR A 150 10.53 16.10 -5.59
N SER A 151 10.45 17.10 -4.71
CA SER A 151 11.53 17.49 -3.79
C SER A 151 11.54 16.68 -2.50
N VAL A 152 10.44 15.97 -2.19
CA VAL A 152 10.35 15.08 -1.02
C VAL A 152 11.26 13.86 -1.25
N HIS A 153 11.88 13.39 -0.18
CA HIS A 153 12.78 12.23 -0.22
C HIS A 153 12.12 11.01 -0.88
N PRO A 154 12.81 10.29 -1.79
CA PRO A 154 12.23 9.18 -2.55
C PRO A 154 11.54 8.11 -1.69
N LEU A 155 12.09 7.78 -0.52
CA LEU A 155 11.50 6.79 0.40
C LEU A 155 10.17 7.26 0.97
N LEU A 156 10.05 8.55 1.34
CA LEU A 156 8.77 9.13 1.76
C LEU A 156 7.73 9.09 0.64
N ARG A 157 8.13 9.36 -0.62
CA ARG A 157 7.23 9.28 -1.78
C ARG A 157 6.71 7.87 -2.00
N LEU A 158 7.56 6.84 -1.89
CA LEU A 158 7.16 5.43 -1.96
C LEU A 158 6.17 5.09 -0.84
N ALA A 159 6.47 5.51 0.39
CA ALA A 159 5.58 5.26 1.53
C ALA A 159 4.24 5.99 1.39
N LEU A 160 4.24 7.27 0.99
CA LEU A 160 3.03 8.06 0.75
C LEU A 160 2.13 7.43 -0.32
N SER A 161 2.71 7.06 -1.46
CA SER A 161 1.95 6.43 -2.55
C SER A 161 1.33 5.11 -2.10
N THR A 162 2.07 4.31 -1.31
CA THR A 162 1.55 3.05 -0.76
C THR A 162 0.41 3.30 0.25
N ALA A 163 0.54 4.29 1.13
CA ALA A 163 -0.51 4.66 2.07
C ALA A 163 -1.78 5.12 1.34
N ILE A 164 -1.64 5.94 0.30
CA ILE A 164 -2.74 6.46 -0.53
C ILE A 164 -3.49 5.34 -1.28
N LEU A 165 -2.82 4.25 -1.67
CA LEU A 165 -3.50 3.10 -2.27
C LEU A 165 -4.53 2.47 -1.33
N VAL A 166 -4.24 2.47 -0.03
CA VAL A 166 -5.10 1.87 1.00
C VAL A 166 -6.10 2.87 1.55
N ASP A 167 -5.69 4.11 1.76
CA ASP A 167 -6.50 5.18 2.32
C ASP A 167 -6.50 6.41 1.41
N ARG A 168 -7.53 6.51 0.56
CA ARG A 168 -7.69 7.59 -0.40
C ARG A 168 -8.05 8.95 0.21
N ASP A 169 -8.34 8.99 1.52
CA ASP A 169 -8.63 10.24 2.24
C ASP A 169 -7.33 10.93 2.74
N ILE A 170 -6.17 10.37 2.47
CA ILE A 170 -4.90 11.00 2.81
C ILE A 170 -4.74 12.29 2.01
N LEU A 171 -4.51 13.39 2.75
CA LEU A 171 -4.25 14.72 2.20
C LEU A 171 -2.94 15.24 2.78
N ILE A 172 -1.98 15.52 1.90
CA ILE A 172 -0.71 16.15 2.25
C ILE A 172 -0.97 17.65 2.40
N THR A 173 -0.69 18.18 3.59
CA THR A 173 -0.92 19.60 3.91
C THR A 173 0.33 20.45 3.76
N ASP A 174 1.50 19.82 3.96
CA ASP A 174 2.78 20.48 3.81
C ASP A 174 3.87 19.50 3.37
N THR A 175 4.84 20.02 2.62
CA THR A 175 6.01 19.28 2.13
C THR A 175 7.28 20.08 2.38
N GLY A 176 7.75 20.85 1.38
CA GLY A 176 8.92 21.70 1.53
C GLY A 176 8.57 23.09 2.01
N ARG A 177 9.40 23.64 2.90
CA ARG A 177 9.32 25.01 3.39
C ARG A 177 10.59 25.77 3.03
N GLN A 178 10.42 27.08 2.89
CA GLN A 178 11.51 28.04 2.86
C GLN A 178 11.58 28.79 4.21
N PRO A 179 12.73 29.36 4.61
CA PRO A 179 12.83 30.13 5.86
C PRO A 179 11.74 31.17 6.00
N ASP A 180 11.43 31.92 4.95
CA ASP A 180 10.40 32.96 4.93
C ASP A 180 8.98 32.45 5.15
N ASP A 181 8.72 31.16 4.93
CA ASP A 181 7.38 30.58 5.13
C ASP A 181 7.00 30.55 6.61
N TYR A 182 7.97 30.40 7.51
CA TYR A 182 7.71 30.43 8.96
C TYR A 182 7.18 31.78 9.42
N GLY A 183 7.77 32.88 8.94
CA GLY A 183 7.28 34.22 9.20
C GLY A 183 5.86 34.45 8.71
N ARG A 184 5.53 33.95 7.50
CA ARG A 184 4.16 34.03 6.94
C ARG A 184 3.15 33.19 7.71
N MET A 185 3.58 32.11 8.35
CA MET A 185 2.74 31.25 9.21
C MET A 185 2.62 31.78 10.64
N GLY A 186 3.30 32.86 11.00
CA GLY A 186 3.36 33.35 12.37
C GLY A 186 4.09 32.42 13.33
N LEU A 187 4.97 31.57 12.82
CA LEU A 187 5.73 30.59 13.60
C LEU A 187 7.18 31.07 13.78
N PRO A 188 7.83 30.71 14.91
CA PRO A 188 9.25 30.97 15.05
C PRO A 188 10.03 30.13 14.03
N GLU A 189 11.06 30.73 13.44
CA GLU A 189 11.95 30.05 12.49
C GLU A 189 12.63 28.85 13.17
N SER A 190 12.60 27.69 12.50
CA SER A 190 13.22 26.49 12.99
C SER A 190 14.36 26.07 12.05
N LEU A 191 15.60 26.37 12.44
CA LEU A 191 16.80 26.03 11.65
C LEU A 191 17.02 24.52 11.45
N ARG A 192 16.33 23.68 12.26
CA ARG A 192 16.43 22.22 12.21
C ARG A 192 15.20 21.54 11.59
N SER A 193 14.36 22.28 10.91
CA SER A 193 13.17 21.72 10.30
C SER A 193 13.51 20.73 9.21
N ARG A 194 12.96 19.53 9.27
CA ARG A 194 13.05 18.50 8.22
C ARG A 194 12.25 18.86 6.96
N HIS A 195 11.45 19.92 7.01
CA HIS A 195 10.79 20.49 5.82
C HIS A 195 11.74 21.34 4.98
N TYR A 196 12.93 21.67 5.46
CA TYR A 196 13.96 22.25 4.61
C TYR A 196 14.66 21.17 3.78
N ARG A 197 15.18 21.57 2.62
CA ARG A 197 16.05 20.67 1.86
C ARG A 197 17.32 20.38 2.64
N GLY A 198 17.60 19.12 2.87
CA GLY A 198 18.85 18.65 3.46
C GLY A 198 20.04 18.85 2.53
N ALA A 199 21.23 18.51 3.02
CA ALA A 199 22.46 18.54 2.23
C ALA A 199 22.44 17.61 1.01
N ASP A 200 21.61 16.58 1.04
CA ASP A 200 21.32 15.63 -0.05
C ASP A 200 20.34 16.19 -1.10
N GLY A 201 19.82 17.39 -0.89
CA GLY A 201 18.89 18.07 -1.78
C GLY A 201 17.41 17.66 -1.61
N TRP A 202 17.08 16.79 -0.64
CA TRP A 202 15.72 16.32 -0.41
C TRP A 202 15.07 16.93 0.84
N VAL A 203 13.75 17.00 0.83
CA VAL A 203 12.92 17.30 1.99
C VAL A 203 12.61 16.00 2.70
N HIS A 204 12.90 15.93 4.00
CA HIS A 204 12.82 14.70 4.80
C HIS A 204 11.54 14.60 5.64
N ALA A 205 10.60 15.54 5.52
CA ALA A 205 9.34 15.51 6.25
C ALA A 205 8.14 15.87 5.38
N VAL A 206 6.98 15.37 5.80
CA VAL A 206 5.67 15.73 5.24
C VAL A 206 4.65 15.80 6.35
N ASP A 207 3.68 16.71 6.22
CA ASP A 207 2.54 16.82 7.12
C ASP A 207 1.27 16.29 6.46
N LEU A 208 0.56 15.42 7.16
CA LEU A 208 -0.69 14.81 6.72
C LEU A 208 -1.85 15.33 7.55
N ARG A 209 -2.95 15.70 6.90
CA ARG A 209 -4.16 16.15 7.56
C ARG A 209 -4.76 15.05 8.42
N THR A 210 -5.04 15.35 9.70
CA THR A 210 -5.77 14.49 10.62
C THR A 210 -7.13 15.05 11.03
N ALA A 211 -7.31 16.36 10.87
CA ALA A 211 -8.58 17.03 11.14
C ALA A 211 -9.71 16.55 10.22
N GLY A 212 -10.88 16.26 10.80
CA GLY A 212 -12.03 15.72 10.06
C GLY A 212 -11.95 14.25 9.68
N ARG A 213 -10.93 13.53 10.16
CA ARG A 213 -10.76 12.07 9.97
C ARG A 213 -11.05 11.31 11.25
N GLY A 214 -11.61 10.12 11.13
CA GLY A 214 -11.86 9.25 12.29
C GLY A 214 -10.56 8.85 13.00
N THR A 215 -10.63 8.72 14.32
CA THR A 215 -9.47 8.36 15.17
C THR A 215 -8.78 7.09 14.71
N LEU A 216 -9.54 6.05 14.36
CA LEU A 216 -8.99 4.77 13.89
C LEU A 216 -8.19 4.93 12.59
N LYS A 217 -8.69 5.73 11.62
CA LYS A 217 -7.96 6.02 10.37
C LYS A 217 -6.65 6.75 10.65
N ASN A 218 -6.66 7.75 11.55
CA ASN A 218 -5.45 8.47 11.92
C ASN A 218 -4.42 7.55 12.59
N TRP A 219 -4.86 6.69 13.51
CA TRP A 219 -4.01 5.69 14.14
C TRP A 219 -3.44 4.68 13.14
N SER A 220 -4.25 4.22 12.20
CA SER A 220 -3.80 3.27 11.16
C SER A 220 -2.71 3.87 10.28
N VAL A 221 -2.86 5.15 9.87
CA VAL A 221 -1.84 5.85 9.07
C VAL A 221 -0.57 6.09 9.87
N GLN A 222 -0.68 6.50 11.14
CA GLN A 222 0.47 6.66 12.01
C GLN A 222 1.23 5.34 12.21
N LEU A 223 0.50 4.26 12.53
CA LEU A 223 1.08 2.92 12.70
C LEU A 223 1.75 2.43 11.42
N TYR A 224 1.14 2.70 10.25
CA TYR A 224 1.73 2.36 8.97
C TYR A 224 3.09 3.03 8.79
N PHE A 225 3.20 4.36 8.91
CA PHE A 225 4.48 5.04 8.71
C PHE A 225 5.52 4.61 9.74
N TRP A 226 5.13 4.47 11.01
CA TRP A 226 6.02 3.97 12.05
C TRP A 226 6.53 2.55 11.73
N SER A 227 5.66 1.63 11.31
CA SER A 227 6.05 0.26 10.95
C SER A 227 6.96 0.20 9.71
N MET A 228 6.85 1.19 8.81
CA MET A 228 7.72 1.32 7.65
C MET A 228 9.07 1.96 7.96
N GLY A 229 9.30 2.43 9.19
CA GLY A 229 10.58 2.97 9.67
C GLY A 229 10.68 4.49 9.64
N PHE A 230 9.55 5.19 9.56
CA PHE A 230 9.51 6.65 9.65
C PHE A 230 9.17 7.09 11.07
N ASP A 231 9.74 8.20 11.52
CA ASP A 231 9.30 8.84 12.74
C ASP A 231 7.99 9.58 12.52
N THR A 232 7.10 9.47 13.50
CA THR A 232 5.76 10.05 13.40
C THR A 232 5.41 10.81 14.68
N LYS A 233 4.95 12.04 14.50
CA LYS A 233 4.50 12.89 15.61
C LYS A 233 3.15 13.50 15.28
N ARG A 234 2.16 13.27 16.16
CA ARG A 234 0.86 13.89 15.99
C ARG A 234 0.84 15.24 16.71
N HIS A 235 0.51 16.28 15.98
CA HIS A 235 0.21 17.61 16.50
C HIS A 235 -1.29 17.77 16.62
N VAL A 236 -1.78 18.11 17.81
CA VAL A 236 -3.20 18.33 18.12
C VAL A 236 -3.41 19.79 18.42
N GLY A 237 -4.47 20.38 17.88
CA GLY A 237 -4.80 21.80 18.09
C GLY A 237 -5.34 22.47 16.83
N THR A 238 -5.10 23.76 16.67
CA THR A 238 -5.61 24.57 15.55
C THR A 238 -5.14 24.09 14.16
N ALA A 239 -3.99 23.41 14.11
CA ALA A 239 -3.41 22.84 12.89
C ALA A 239 -3.19 21.32 13.07
N ASP A 240 -4.26 20.58 13.38
CA ASP A 240 -4.20 19.14 13.65
C ASP A 240 -3.67 18.37 12.43
N HIS A 241 -2.46 17.80 12.57
CA HIS A 241 -1.76 17.04 11.53
C HIS A 241 -0.89 15.93 12.10
N LEU A 242 -0.58 14.95 11.27
CA LEU A 242 0.45 13.95 11.51
C LEU A 242 1.71 14.36 10.76
N HIS A 243 2.75 14.70 11.49
CA HIS A 243 4.10 14.91 10.98
C HIS A 243 4.77 13.55 10.79
N VAL A 244 5.33 13.32 9.60
CA VAL A 244 6.05 12.10 9.22
C VAL A 244 7.42 12.52 8.70
N GLU A 245 8.48 11.96 9.28
CA GLU A 245 9.85 12.29 8.87
C GLU A 245 10.74 11.05 8.73
N LEU A 246 11.76 11.20 7.89
CA LEU A 246 12.85 10.24 7.70
C LEU A 246 14.11 10.80 8.41
N ASN A 247 14.73 9.99 9.24
CA ASN A 247 15.96 10.34 9.97
C ASN A 247 17.23 10.27 9.12
#